data_875b4fe2e5b17a1a3cb5854e42c088b6
#
_entry.id   875b4fe2e5b17a1a3cb5854e42c088b6
#
_cell.length_a   1.000
_cell.length_b   1.000
_cell.length_c   1.000
_cell.angle_alpha   90.00
_cell.angle_beta   90.00
_cell.angle_gamma   90.00
#
_symmetry.space_group_name_H-M   'P 1'
#
loop_
_entity.id
_entity.type
_entity.pdbx_description
1 polymer ?
#
loop_
_entity_poly.entity_id
_entity_poly.type
_entity_poly.pdbx_seq_one_letter_code
_entity_poly.pdbx_strand_id
1 'polypeptide(L)'
;GHNVVINKLISNSEISEFHLIINADIFFEENVIEKIFEYMKKHGEIGQIGPKIKDLEGNFSYTCRLFPKPSNLVFRRFLPFKNIIYKMDYDYEMRWANFDRIMEVPILSGCFIFSRVSALKEIGGFDERYFMYMEDYDLCRRIGQKYKVVYYPEVEIFHEHGRASYKSKKMMMFHIKSAIKYFNKWGWFFDKERKIKNDEMRKRYKNLGGK
;
A
#
# COMPACT_ATOMS: atom_id res chain seq x y z
N GLY A 1 15.84 11.28 2.88
CA GLY A 1 14.75 10.30 2.71
C GLY A 1 14.67 9.78 1.29
N HIS A 2 13.67 8.99 0.96
CA HIS A 2 13.50 8.31 -0.34
C HIS A 2 13.54 9.26 -1.54
N ASN A 3 12.99 10.48 -1.41
CA ASN A 3 13.00 11.46 -2.50
C ASN A 3 14.39 11.88 -2.98
N VAL A 4 15.42 11.79 -2.15
CA VAL A 4 16.80 12.11 -2.61
C VAL A 4 17.24 11.15 -3.73
N VAL A 5 16.92 9.87 -3.58
CA VAL A 5 17.22 8.85 -4.62
C VAL A 5 16.25 8.99 -5.79
N ILE A 6 14.94 9.14 -5.52
CA ILE A 6 13.92 9.30 -6.55
C ILE A 6 14.21 10.52 -7.42
N ASN A 7 14.57 11.65 -6.85
CA ASN A 7 14.91 12.86 -7.62
C ASN A 7 16.15 12.66 -8.53
N LYS A 8 17.14 11.87 -8.08
CA LYS A 8 18.26 11.49 -8.93
C LYS A 8 17.84 10.60 -10.11
N LEU A 9 16.93 9.65 -9.88
CA LEU A 9 16.38 8.80 -10.94
C LEU A 9 15.51 9.60 -11.92
N ILE A 10 14.75 10.56 -11.42
CA ILE A 10 13.90 11.43 -12.24
C ILE A 10 14.74 12.36 -13.13
N SER A 11 15.84 12.91 -12.60
CA SER A 11 16.74 13.81 -13.33
C SER A 11 17.61 13.08 -14.35
N ASN A 12 17.83 11.76 -14.18
CA ASN A 12 18.59 10.93 -15.09
C ASN A 12 17.83 9.62 -15.37
N SER A 13 16.83 9.72 -16.23
CA SER A 13 15.91 8.61 -16.58
C SER A 13 16.57 7.43 -17.32
N GLU A 14 17.85 7.54 -17.72
CA GLU A 14 18.61 6.45 -18.33
C GLU A 14 19.16 5.43 -17.30
N ILE A 15 19.12 5.77 -16.00
CA ILE A 15 19.73 4.94 -14.95
C ILE A 15 18.89 3.70 -14.64
N SER A 16 17.57 3.80 -14.60
CA SER A 16 16.69 2.68 -14.23
C SER A 16 15.25 2.88 -14.68
N GLU A 17 14.62 1.81 -15.15
CA GLU A 17 13.18 1.79 -15.49
C GLU A 17 12.30 1.62 -14.25
N PHE A 18 12.81 0.92 -13.23
CA PHE A 18 12.08 0.63 -11.99
C PHE A 18 12.89 1.03 -10.75
N HIS A 19 12.18 1.25 -9.66
CA HIS A 19 12.75 1.56 -8.35
C HIS A 19 12.13 0.71 -7.26
N LEU A 20 12.97 0.06 -6.46
CA LEU A 20 12.57 -0.76 -5.33
C LEU A 20 12.93 -0.07 -4.02
N ILE A 21 11.96 0.02 -3.11
CA ILE A 21 12.13 0.39 -1.72
C ILE A 21 11.64 -0.77 -0.87
N ILE A 22 12.48 -1.26 0.02
CA ILE A 22 12.16 -2.36 0.94
C ILE A 22 12.56 -2.00 2.37
N ASN A 23 11.82 -2.53 3.33
CA ASN A 23 12.23 -2.50 4.73
C ASN A 23 13.41 -3.45 4.97
N ALA A 24 14.24 -3.12 5.97
CA ALA A 24 15.43 -3.93 6.31
C ALA A 24 15.09 -5.31 6.93
N ASP A 25 13.84 -5.52 7.36
CA ASP A 25 13.29 -6.73 7.95
C ASP A 25 12.44 -7.57 6.96
N ILE A 26 12.71 -7.41 5.66
CA ILE A 26 12.13 -8.19 4.58
C ILE A 26 13.09 -9.31 4.17
N PHE A 27 12.54 -10.53 4.01
CA PHE A 27 13.23 -11.71 3.50
C PHE A 27 12.45 -12.28 2.32
N PHE A 28 13.15 -12.78 1.31
CA PHE A 28 12.54 -13.47 0.16
C PHE A 28 13.54 -14.42 -0.48
N GLU A 29 13.00 -15.42 -1.17
CA GLU A 29 13.78 -16.38 -1.93
C GLU A 29 14.35 -15.80 -3.24
N GLU A 30 15.21 -16.54 -3.88
CA GLU A 30 15.76 -16.19 -5.19
C GLU A 30 14.63 -15.96 -6.23
N ASN A 31 14.90 -15.11 -7.22
CA ASN A 31 14.03 -14.81 -8.37
C ASN A 31 12.74 -14.01 -8.08
N VAL A 32 12.47 -13.58 -6.83
CA VAL A 32 11.29 -12.74 -6.53
C VAL A 32 11.35 -11.41 -7.29
N ILE A 33 12.49 -10.71 -7.23
CA ILE A 33 12.67 -9.42 -7.90
C ILE A 33 12.62 -9.57 -9.41
N GLU A 34 13.27 -10.63 -9.95
CA GLU A 34 13.29 -10.91 -11.38
C GLU A 34 11.88 -11.17 -11.94
N LYS A 35 11.07 -12.00 -11.24
CA LYS A 35 9.68 -12.26 -11.65
C LYS A 35 8.84 -10.98 -11.66
N ILE A 36 8.98 -10.13 -10.63
CA ILE A 36 8.28 -8.84 -10.56
C ILE A 36 8.74 -7.93 -11.71
N PHE A 37 10.04 -7.86 -11.96
CA PHE A 37 10.62 -7.05 -13.02
C PHE A 37 10.08 -7.48 -14.40
N GLU A 38 10.13 -8.78 -14.72
CA GLU A 38 9.63 -9.32 -15.98
C GLU A 38 8.12 -9.09 -16.16
N TYR A 39 7.35 -9.22 -15.07
CA TYR A 39 5.92 -8.92 -15.10
C TYR A 39 5.66 -7.44 -15.37
N MET A 40 6.35 -6.55 -14.67
CA MET A 40 6.23 -5.10 -14.86
C MET A 40 6.65 -4.65 -16.26
N LYS A 41 7.66 -5.27 -16.87
CA LYS A 41 8.07 -4.97 -18.26
C LYS A 41 6.97 -5.26 -19.27
N LYS A 42 6.20 -6.32 -19.06
CA LYS A 42 5.09 -6.74 -19.94
C LYS A 42 3.82 -5.91 -19.74
N HIS A 43 3.71 -5.18 -18.64
CA HIS A 43 2.51 -4.46 -18.20
C HIS A 43 2.79 -2.97 -17.97
N GLY A 44 2.87 -2.20 -19.06
CA GLY A 44 3.18 -0.76 -19.02
C GLY A 44 2.17 0.10 -18.27
N GLU A 45 0.95 -0.40 -18.10
CA GLU A 45 -0.13 0.25 -17.35
C GLU A 45 0.05 0.18 -15.82
N ILE A 46 0.99 -0.64 -15.32
CA ILE A 46 1.25 -0.79 -13.89
C ILE A 46 2.31 0.21 -13.45
N GLY A 47 1.95 1.06 -12.49
CA GLY A 47 2.86 2.04 -11.88
C GLY A 47 3.53 1.53 -10.60
N GLN A 48 2.84 0.66 -9.86
CA GLN A 48 3.36 0.05 -8.63
C GLN A 48 2.84 -1.38 -8.47
N ILE A 49 3.71 -2.27 -7.96
CA ILE A 49 3.39 -3.67 -7.71
C ILE A 49 3.92 -4.09 -6.34
N GLY A 50 3.20 -4.97 -5.66
CA GLY A 50 3.61 -5.57 -4.39
C GLY A 50 3.29 -7.05 -4.34
N PRO A 51 4.16 -7.86 -3.71
CA PRO A 51 4.04 -9.31 -3.59
C PRO A 51 3.04 -9.73 -2.52
N LYS A 52 2.81 -11.04 -2.44
CA LYS A 52 2.20 -11.69 -1.28
C LYS A 52 3.15 -11.58 -0.09
N ILE A 53 2.62 -11.15 1.06
CA ILE A 53 3.43 -10.98 2.27
C ILE A 53 2.97 -11.96 3.35
N LYS A 54 3.93 -12.64 3.95
CA LYS A 54 3.75 -13.53 5.11
C LYS A 54 4.58 -13.03 6.30
N ASP A 55 4.19 -13.42 7.49
CA ASP A 55 5.07 -13.31 8.66
C ASP A 55 6.11 -14.44 8.69
N LEU A 56 7.05 -14.42 9.64
CA LEU A 56 8.09 -15.45 9.77
C LEU A 56 7.54 -16.83 10.15
N GLU A 57 6.29 -16.91 10.63
CA GLU A 57 5.59 -18.15 10.93
C GLU A 57 4.85 -18.70 9.70
N GLY A 58 4.89 -17.99 8.57
CA GLY A 58 4.22 -18.36 7.33
C GLY A 58 2.76 -17.94 7.24
N ASN A 59 2.23 -17.21 8.23
CA ASN A 59 0.86 -16.72 8.18
C ASN A 59 0.72 -15.58 7.18
N PHE A 60 -0.39 -15.55 6.44
CA PHE A 60 -0.68 -14.50 5.47
C PHE A 60 -0.95 -13.16 6.15
N SER A 61 -0.30 -12.12 5.65
CA SER A 61 -0.48 -10.74 6.08
C SER A 61 -1.37 -9.97 5.10
N TYR A 62 -2.54 -9.49 5.57
CA TYR A 62 -3.41 -8.65 4.76
C TYR A 62 -2.80 -7.25 4.60
N THR A 63 -2.11 -7.02 3.49
CA THR A 63 -1.36 -5.78 3.21
C THR A 63 -2.00 -4.88 2.16
N CYS A 64 -3.01 -5.39 1.45
CA CYS A 64 -3.85 -4.58 0.56
C CYS A 64 -4.96 -3.89 1.35
N ARG A 65 -5.26 -2.64 1.01
CA ARG A 65 -6.28 -1.86 1.72
C ARG A 65 -7.13 -1.03 0.77
N LEU A 66 -8.36 -0.80 1.18
CA LEU A 66 -9.21 0.24 0.61
C LEU A 66 -8.68 1.62 1.01
N PHE A 67 -9.07 2.68 0.31
CA PHE A 67 -8.81 4.04 0.78
C PHE A 67 -9.47 4.24 2.15
N PRO A 68 -8.73 4.72 3.17
CA PRO A 68 -9.20 4.76 4.54
C PRO A 68 -10.27 5.81 4.78
N LYS A 69 -11.18 5.50 5.70
CA LYS A 69 -12.05 6.47 6.37
C LYS A 69 -11.40 6.90 7.68
N PRO A 70 -11.76 8.07 8.25
CA PRO A 70 -11.29 8.48 9.56
C PRO A 70 -11.52 7.43 10.65
N SER A 71 -12.63 6.67 10.56
CA SER A 71 -12.93 5.57 11.46
C SER A 71 -11.89 4.44 11.41
N ASN A 72 -11.31 4.14 10.25
CA ASN A 72 -10.32 3.08 10.11
C ASN A 72 -8.97 3.41 10.76
N LEU A 73 -8.56 4.68 10.79
CA LEU A 73 -7.23 5.08 11.24
C LEU A 73 -7.23 5.68 12.65
N VAL A 74 -8.23 6.49 12.98
CA VAL A 74 -8.28 7.23 14.23
C VAL A 74 -9.22 6.55 15.23
N PHE A 75 -10.50 6.40 14.87
CA PHE A 75 -11.51 5.93 15.83
C PHE A 75 -11.32 4.47 16.24
N ARG A 76 -10.88 3.60 15.31
CA ARG A 76 -10.58 2.20 15.60
C ARG A 76 -9.71 2.02 16.86
N ARG A 77 -8.77 2.93 17.08
CA ARG A 77 -7.79 2.84 18.17
C ARG A 77 -8.39 3.12 19.56
N PHE A 78 -9.54 3.79 19.58
CA PHE A 78 -10.23 4.20 20.83
C PHE A 78 -11.53 3.41 21.07
N LEU A 79 -11.91 2.51 20.15
CA LEU A 79 -13.11 1.70 20.30
C LEU A 79 -12.81 0.47 21.17
N PRO A 80 -13.60 0.23 22.26
CA PRO A 80 -13.41 -0.94 23.13
C PRO A 80 -14.04 -2.23 22.57
N PHE A 81 -14.77 -2.15 21.45
CA PHE A 81 -15.58 -3.26 20.93
C PHE A 81 -14.84 -4.06 19.87
N LYS A 82 -14.23 -5.20 20.24
CA LYS A 82 -13.46 -6.07 19.35
C LYS A 82 -14.22 -6.51 18.08
N ASN A 83 -15.51 -6.84 18.20
CA ASN A 83 -16.32 -7.28 17.06
C ASN A 83 -16.54 -6.18 16.02
N ILE A 84 -16.67 -4.93 16.45
CA ILE A 84 -16.82 -3.79 15.54
C ILE A 84 -15.47 -3.54 14.84
N ILE A 85 -14.37 -3.57 15.58
CA ILE A 85 -13.03 -3.44 15.02
C ILE A 85 -12.79 -4.54 13.98
N TYR A 86 -13.11 -5.79 14.30
CA TYR A 86 -12.94 -6.91 13.35
C TYR A 86 -13.71 -6.69 12.04
N LYS A 87 -14.98 -6.24 12.11
CA LYS A 87 -15.78 -5.95 10.90
C LYS A 87 -15.19 -4.77 10.10
N MET A 88 -14.69 -3.76 10.78
CA MET A 88 -14.02 -2.62 10.12
C MET A 88 -12.73 -3.06 9.44
N ASP A 89 -11.92 -3.88 10.09
CA ASP A 89 -10.68 -4.41 9.53
C ASP A 89 -10.95 -5.38 8.38
N TYR A 90 -11.96 -6.25 8.50
CA TYR A 90 -12.37 -7.18 7.46
C TYR A 90 -12.70 -6.47 6.15
N ASP A 91 -13.45 -5.36 6.21
CA ASP A 91 -13.76 -4.56 5.03
C ASP A 91 -12.54 -3.77 4.54
N TYR A 92 -11.86 -3.08 5.44
CA TYR A 92 -10.77 -2.18 5.11
C TYR A 92 -9.53 -2.89 4.55
N GLU A 93 -9.17 -4.04 5.09
CA GLU A 93 -8.05 -4.89 4.67
C GLU A 93 -8.45 -5.85 3.54
N MET A 94 -9.60 -5.63 2.91
CA MET A 94 -10.11 -6.42 1.78
C MET A 94 -10.13 -7.94 2.06
N ARG A 95 -10.32 -8.36 3.32
CA ARG A 95 -10.27 -9.79 3.72
C ARG A 95 -11.31 -10.66 3.03
N TRP A 96 -12.29 -10.04 2.38
CA TRP A 96 -13.29 -10.68 1.54
C TRP A 96 -12.80 -10.97 0.10
N ALA A 97 -11.62 -10.48 -0.29
CA ALA A 97 -11.04 -10.75 -1.60
C ALA A 97 -10.29 -12.08 -1.62
N ASN A 98 -10.22 -12.70 -2.79
CA ASN A 98 -9.36 -13.87 -2.97
C ASN A 98 -7.93 -13.44 -3.30
N PHE A 99 -7.04 -13.56 -2.33
CA PHE A 99 -5.63 -13.18 -2.44
C PHE A 99 -4.74 -14.21 -3.19
N ASP A 100 -5.32 -15.23 -3.83
CA ASP A 100 -4.57 -16.15 -4.68
C ASP A 100 -4.52 -15.72 -6.16
N ARG A 101 -5.01 -14.51 -6.45
CA ARG A 101 -5.01 -13.94 -7.81
C ARG A 101 -4.40 -12.55 -7.85
N ILE A 102 -3.93 -12.18 -9.03
CA ILE A 102 -3.46 -10.81 -9.31
C ILE A 102 -4.67 -9.86 -9.21
N MET A 103 -4.51 -8.78 -8.45
CA MET A 103 -5.57 -7.80 -8.23
C MET A 103 -5.05 -6.38 -8.37
N GLU A 104 -5.82 -5.53 -9.03
CA GLU A 104 -5.69 -4.08 -8.86
C GLU A 104 -6.23 -3.71 -7.49
N VAL A 105 -5.46 -2.94 -6.71
CA VAL A 105 -5.82 -2.57 -5.34
C VAL A 105 -5.58 -1.08 -5.10
N PRO A 106 -6.35 -0.44 -4.20
CA PRO A 106 -6.15 0.99 -3.94
C PRO A 106 -4.84 1.29 -3.22
N ILE A 107 -4.42 0.42 -2.30
CA ILE A 107 -3.24 0.62 -1.46
C ILE A 107 -2.51 -0.70 -1.25
N LEU A 108 -1.19 -0.66 -1.40
CA LEU A 108 -0.23 -1.67 -0.97
C LEU A 108 0.53 -1.20 0.26
N SER A 109 1.07 -2.13 1.03
CA SER A 109 1.93 -1.83 2.17
C SER A 109 3.25 -1.19 1.74
N GLY A 110 3.71 -0.20 2.50
CA GLY A 110 4.98 0.49 2.28
C GLY A 110 6.24 -0.32 2.58
N CYS A 111 6.11 -1.55 3.10
CA CYS A 111 7.29 -2.39 3.40
C CYS A 111 7.99 -2.94 2.16
N PHE A 112 7.28 -3.02 1.03
CA PHE A 112 7.81 -3.40 -0.28
C PHE A 112 7.13 -2.57 -1.35
N ILE A 113 7.87 -1.66 -1.98
CA ILE A 113 7.39 -0.74 -3.01
C ILE A 113 8.24 -0.93 -4.26
N PHE A 114 7.73 -1.64 -5.25
CA PHE A 114 8.36 -1.75 -6.57
C PHE A 114 7.57 -0.89 -7.55
N SER A 115 8.18 0.19 -8.02
CA SER A 115 7.49 1.21 -8.82
C SER A 115 8.20 1.50 -10.13
N ARG A 116 7.41 1.86 -11.14
CA ARG A 116 7.92 2.39 -12.41
C ARG A 116 8.42 3.82 -12.20
N VAL A 117 9.65 4.12 -12.66
CA VAL A 117 10.26 5.45 -12.48
C VAL A 117 9.48 6.53 -13.20
N SER A 118 8.90 6.25 -14.38
CA SER A 118 8.02 7.21 -15.08
C SER A 118 6.78 7.57 -14.25
N ALA A 119 6.17 6.60 -13.56
CA ALA A 119 5.04 6.87 -12.66
C ALA A 119 5.46 7.74 -11.46
N LEU A 120 6.61 7.44 -10.85
CA LEU A 120 7.17 8.28 -9.78
C LEU A 120 7.48 9.70 -10.26
N LYS A 121 8.01 9.85 -11.48
CA LYS A 121 8.28 11.14 -12.10
C LYS A 121 7.01 11.97 -12.25
N GLU A 122 5.95 11.38 -12.78
CA GLU A 122 4.68 12.08 -13.01
C GLU A 122 4.02 12.58 -11.73
N ILE A 123 4.20 11.88 -10.61
CA ILE A 123 3.61 12.27 -9.34
C ILE A 123 4.58 13.04 -8.43
N GLY A 124 5.85 13.21 -8.83
CA GLY A 124 6.87 13.92 -8.05
C GLY A 124 7.37 13.15 -6.81
N GLY A 125 7.36 11.81 -6.84
CA GLY A 125 7.82 10.98 -5.73
C GLY A 125 6.91 11.00 -4.50
N PHE A 126 7.49 10.83 -3.31
CA PHE A 126 6.76 10.92 -2.04
C PHE A 126 6.39 12.36 -1.68
N ASP A 127 5.24 12.54 -1.06
CA ASP A 127 4.82 13.81 -0.50
C ASP A 127 5.56 14.06 0.83
N GLU A 128 6.46 15.03 0.87
CA GLU A 128 7.35 15.31 2.01
C GLU A 128 6.63 15.83 3.27
N ARG A 129 5.33 16.10 3.17
CA ARG A 129 4.51 16.41 4.34
C ARG A 129 4.41 15.26 5.31
N TYR A 130 4.58 14.00 4.84
CA TYR A 130 4.57 12.80 5.67
C TYR A 130 5.98 12.47 6.12
N PHE A 131 6.22 12.55 7.43
CA PHE A 131 7.49 12.11 8.00
C PHE A 131 7.56 10.59 8.12
N MET A 132 6.45 9.98 8.52
CA MET A 132 6.29 8.53 8.73
C MET A 132 4.81 8.20 8.77
N TYR A 133 4.42 7.05 8.21
CA TYR A 133 3.04 6.59 8.02
C TYR A 133 2.24 7.45 7.02
N MET A 134 1.35 6.83 6.28
CA MET A 134 0.50 7.41 5.25
C MET A 134 1.23 7.91 3.98
N GLU A 135 2.56 7.92 3.96
CA GLU A 135 3.35 8.24 2.77
C GLU A 135 3.13 7.21 1.66
N ASP A 136 3.03 5.93 2.01
CA ASP A 136 2.73 4.81 1.12
C ASP A 136 1.28 4.86 0.61
N TYR A 137 0.32 5.23 1.47
CA TYR A 137 -1.08 5.43 1.11
C TYR A 137 -1.26 6.55 0.09
N ASP A 138 -0.60 7.67 0.35
CA ASP A 138 -0.62 8.83 -0.53
C ASP A 138 0.06 8.52 -1.87
N LEU A 139 1.19 7.80 -1.82
CA LEU A 139 1.92 7.36 -3.00
C LEU A 139 1.04 6.47 -3.90
N CYS A 140 0.48 5.38 -3.32
CA CYS A 140 -0.42 4.48 -4.04
C CYS A 140 -1.60 5.23 -4.66
N ARG A 141 -2.20 6.16 -3.90
CA ARG A 141 -3.35 6.92 -4.37
C ARG A 141 -3.02 7.82 -5.54
N ARG A 142 -1.87 8.53 -5.51
CA ARG A 142 -1.42 9.39 -6.62
C ARG A 142 -1.03 8.58 -7.84
N ILE A 143 -0.33 7.46 -7.66
CA ILE A 143 -0.02 6.52 -8.76
C ILE A 143 -1.33 6.00 -9.36
N GLY A 144 -2.29 5.58 -8.52
CA GLY A 144 -3.56 5.01 -8.94
C GLY A 144 -4.48 5.94 -9.72
N GLN A 145 -4.16 7.23 -9.82
CA GLN A 145 -4.89 8.18 -10.67
C GLN A 145 -4.54 8.05 -12.16
N LYS A 146 -3.37 7.49 -12.50
CA LYS A 146 -2.89 7.37 -13.88
C LYS A 146 -2.47 5.96 -14.26
N TYR A 147 -2.04 5.18 -13.29
CA TYR A 147 -1.52 3.81 -13.44
C TYR A 147 -2.30 2.86 -12.55
N LYS A 148 -2.10 1.56 -12.76
CA LYS A 148 -2.60 0.54 -11.83
C LYS A 148 -1.62 0.35 -10.67
N VAL A 149 -2.16 0.11 -9.48
CA VAL A 149 -1.45 -0.41 -8.31
C VAL A 149 -1.87 -1.87 -8.17
N VAL A 150 -0.92 -2.81 -8.21
CA VAL A 150 -1.21 -4.23 -8.40
C VAL A 150 -0.64 -5.07 -7.26
N TYR A 151 -1.48 -5.93 -6.70
CA TYR A 151 -1.08 -7.05 -5.84
C TYR A 151 -0.77 -8.27 -6.72
N TYR A 152 0.43 -8.85 -6.53
CA TYR A 152 0.97 -9.94 -7.32
C TYR A 152 1.32 -11.15 -6.45
N PRO A 153 0.43 -12.13 -6.29
CA PRO A 153 0.61 -13.26 -5.37
C PRO A 153 1.50 -14.38 -5.90
N GLU A 154 1.97 -14.31 -7.15
CA GLU A 154 2.82 -15.35 -7.75
C GLU A 154 4.24 -15.35 -7.17
N VAL A 155 4.58 -14.33 -6.39
CA VAL A 155 5.77 -14.27 -5.55
C VAL A 155 5.41 -13.89 -4.14
N GLU A 156 6.15 -14.42 -3.18
CA GLU A 156 5.92 -14.13 -1.76
C GLU A 156 7.20 -13.67 -1.07
N ILE A 157 7.01 -12.82 -0.08
CA ILE A 157 8.07 -12.33 0.79
C ILE A 157 7.67 -12.51 2.26
N PHE A 158 8.66 -12.53 3.14
CA PHE A 158 8.48 -12.62 4.57
C PHE A 158 8.85 -11.30 5.23
N HIS A 159 8.03 -10.85 6.16
CA HIS A 159 8.22 -9.58 6.86
C HIS A 159 8.12 -9.76 8.37
N GLU A 160 9.19 -9.47 9.10
CA GLU A 160 9.22 -9.48 10.55
C GLU A 160 8.51 -8.25 11.13
N HIS A 161 7.20 -8.37 11.35
CA HIS A 161 6.36 -7.23 11.78
C HIS A 161 6.65 -6.77 13.20
N GLY A 162 7.40 -5.70 13.36
CA GLY A 162 7.67 -5.07 14.66
C GLY A 162 6.48 -4.36 15.32
N ARG A 163 5.38 -4.06 14.59
CA ARG A 163 4.19 -3.29 15.04
C ARG A 163 4.53 -2.08 15.93
N ALA A 164 5.59 -1.34 15.58
CA ALA A 164 6.18 -0.27 16.39
C ALA A 164 5.18 0.83 16.82
N SER A 165 4.20 1.13 15.96
CA SER A 165 3.16 2.14 16.26
C SER A 165 2.23 1.77 17.41
N TYR A 166 2.13 0.48 17.76
CA TYR A 166 1.36 0.01 18.91
C TYR A 166 2.17 -0.02 20.22
N LYS A 167 3.51 -0.07 20.10
CA LYS A 167 4.42 -0.19 21.24
C LYS A 167 4.95 1.17 21.75
N SER A 168 4.82 2.26 20.98
CA SER A 168 5.40 3.57 21.32
C SER A 168 4.39 4.71 21.15
N LYS A 169 4.21 5.51 22.22
CA LYS A 169 3.39 6.74 22.20
C LYS A 169 3.89 7.74 21.14
N LYS A 170 5.22 7.82 20.94
CA LYS A 170 5.84 8.68 19.91
C LYS A 170 5.44 8.25 18.50
N MET A 171 5.50 6.95 18.21
CA MET A 171 5.08 6.39 16.91
C MET A 171 3.57 6.58 16.68
N MET A 172 2.77 6.44 17.74
CA MET A 172 1.34 6.74 17.69
C MET A 172 1.07 8.19 17.30
N MET A 173 1.81 9.14 17.88
CA MET A 173 1.66 10.57 17.54
C MET A 173 2.02 10.87 16.09
N PHE A 174 3.08 10.24 15.54
CA PHE A 174 3.41 10.37 14.13
C PHE A 174 2.29 9.82 13.24
N HIS A 175 1.73 8.66 13.58
CA HIS A 175 0.61 8.08 12.83
C HIS A 175 -0.62 8.99 12.82
N ILE A 176 -1.01 9.55 13.98
CA ILE A 176 -2.15 10.48 14.08
C ILE A 176 -1.89 11.75 13.27
N LYS A 177 -0.70 12.37 13.40
CA LYS A 177 -0.34 13.56 12.64
C LYS A 177 -0.37 13.31 11.13
N SER A 178 0.14 12.18 10.68
CA SER A 178 0.11 11.81 9.27
C SER A 178 -1.31 11.51 8.78
N ALA A 179 -2.14 10.85 9.58
CA ALA A 179 -3.54 10.62 9.26
C ALA A 179 -4.32 11.96 9.10
N ILE A 180 -4.09 12.93 9.99
CA ILE A 180 -4.68 14.27 9.87
C ILE A 180 -4.25 14.93 8.55
N LYS A 181 -2.96 14.90 8.21
CA LYS A 181 -2.44 15.44 6.95
C LYS A 181 -3.08 14.76 5.73
N TYR A 182 -3.24 13.44 5.79
CA TYR A 182 -3.88 12.66 4.74
C TYR A 182 -5.33 13.09 4.53
N PHE A 183 -6.13 13.18 5.60
CA PHE A 183 -7.52 13.60 5.48
C PHE A 183 -7.68 15.07 5.13
N ASN A 184 -6.77 15.95 5.55
CA ASN A 184 -6.76 17.35 5.11
C ASN A 184 -6.47 17.48 3.60
N LYS A 185 -5.68 16.57 3.04
CA LYS A 185 -5.38 16.53 1.60
C LYS A 185 -6.52 15.93 0.78
N TRP A 186 -7.07 14.79 1.24
CA TRP A 186 -7.97 13.96 0.44
C TRP A 186 -9.44 14.03 0.86
N GLY A 187 -9.74 14.68 1.96
CA GLY A 187 -11.09 14.83 2.50
C GLY A 187 -11.39 13.89 3.67
N TRP A 188 -11.99 14.46 4.71
CA TRP A 188 -12.39 13.73 5.92
C TRP A 188 -13.61 12.86 5.68
N PHE A 189 -14.72 13.47 5.31
CA PHE A 189 -16.00 12.81 5.15
C PHE A 189 -16.43 12.73 3.69
N PHE A 190 -16.23 13.81 2.95
CA PHE A 190 -16.60 13.94 1.54
C PHE A 190 -15.36 13.74 0.66
N ASP A 191 -15.16 12.49 0.21
CA ASP A 191 -14.09 12.07 -0.68
C ASP A 191 -14.71 11.18 -1.77
N LYS A 192 -15.03 11.81 -2.90
CA LYS A 192 -15.70 11.15 -4.03
C LYS A 192 -14.85 10.04 -4.64
N GLU A 193 -13.55 10.28 -4.78
CA GLU A 193 -12.61 9.29 -5.33
C GLU A 193 -12.53 8.04 -4.44
N ARG A 194 -12.39 8.23 -3.11
CA ARG A 194 -12.43 7.14 -2.13
C ARG A 194 -13.69 6.30 -2.26
N LYS A 195 -14.86 6.96 -2.36
CA LYS A 195 -16.13 6.25 -2.50
C LYS A 195 -16.16 5.41 -3.76
N ILE A 196 -15.87 6.04 -4.92
CA ILE A 196 -15.91 5.37 -6.22
C ILE A 196 -14.94 4.18 -6.24
N LYS A 197 -13.68 4.40 -5.89
CA LYS A 197 -12.64 3.35 -5.96
C LYS A 197 -12.93 2.20 -4.99
N ASN A 198 -13.34 2.50 -3.75
CA ASN A 198 -13.66 1.46 -2.78
C ASN A 198 -14.90 0.64 -3.20
N ASP A 199 -15.91 1.27 -3.76
CA ASP A 199 -17.12 0.57 -4.24
C ASP A 199 -16.80 -0.27 -5.49
N GLU A 200 -15.93 0.23 -6.39
CA GLU A 200 -15.41 -0.54 -7.52
C GLU A 200 -14.69 -1.81 -7.06
N MET A 201 -13.79 -1.71 -6.07
CA MET A 201 -13.06 -2.86 -5.55
C MET A 201 -13.99 -3.90 -4.94
N ARG A 202 -14.97 -3.46 -4.13
CA ARG A 202 -15.99 -4.37 -3.57
C ARG A 202 -16.79 -5.06 -4.67
N LYS A 203 -17.26 -4.32 -5.67
CA LYS A 203 -18.03 -4.86 -6.79
C LYS A 203 -17.21 -5.87 -7.60
N ARG A 204 -15.93 -5.58 -7.84
CA ARG A 204 -15.04 -6.41 -8.67
C ARG A 204 -14.62 -7.71 -7.97
N TYR A 205 -14.33 -7.68 -6.67
CA TYR A 205 -13.67 -8.80 -6.00
C TYR A 205 -14.49 -9.48 -4.90
N LYS A 206 -15.49 -8.82 -4.29
CA LYS A 206 -16.27 -9.41 -3.20
C LYS A 206 -17.12 -10.61 -3.64
N ASN A 207 -17.64 -10.59 -4.88
CA ASN A 207 -18.45 -11.67 -5.42
C ASN A 207 -17.61 -12.86 -5.93
N LEU A 208 -16.29 -12.76 -5.92
CA LEU A 208 -15.36 -13.78 -6.38
C LEU A 208 -14.72 -14.56 -5.22
N GLY A 209 -14.98 -14.15 -3.98
CA GLY A 209 -14.48 -14.79 -2.74
C GLY A 209 -15.49 -15.74 -2.07
N GLY A 210 -16.64 -15.97 -2.66
CA GLY A 210 -17.66 -16.86 -2.13
C GLY A 210 -17.54 -18.29 -2.67
N LYS A 211 -16.82 -19.14 -1.97
CA LYS A 211 -17.07 -20.57 -1.75
C LYS A 211 -16.61 -20.94 -0.37
#